data_ed9fd7db97aecdaedca685c113c25706
#
_entry.id   ed9fd7db97aecdaedca685c113c25706
#
_cell.length_a   1.000
_cell.length_b   1.000
_cell.length_c   1.000
_cell.angle_alpha   90.00
_cell.angle_beta   90.00
_cell.angle_gamma   90.00
#
_symmetry.space_group_name_H-M   'P 1'
#
loop_
_entity.id
_entity.type
_entity.pdbx_description
1 polymer ?
#
loop_
_entity_poly.entity_id
_entity_poly.type
_entity_poly.pdbx_seq_one_letter_code
_entity_poly.pdbx_strand_id
1 'polypeptide(L)'
;MYKRQVKTCGHAFDQAPLAPKGYITGADYNWTEMFEKFIETLQSGGTLPNFVTGGYDKDYVRSSPFGAGATPEAINAAKTAMQAMKNEDAIFVGPIMDNTGKRVVPAGTTYGPYADELQQTNYLIEGVIGSIT
;
A
#
# COMPACT_ATOMS: atom_id res chain seq x y z
N MET A 1 0.44 -25.31 -17.07
CA MET A 1 -0.48 -26.03 -16.18
C MET A 1 -0.60 -25.41 -14.77
N TYR A 2 0.45 -24.82 -14.21
CA TYR A 2 0.46 -24.22 -12.86
C TYR A 2 -0.27 -22.89 -12.73
N LYS A 3 -0.37 -22.06 -13.79
CA LYS A 3 -1.02 -20.74 -13.76
C LYS A 3 -2.52 -20.75 -13.38
N ARG A 4 -3.19 -21.89 -13.42
CA ARG A 4 -4.62 -22.00 -13.13
C ARG A 4 -4.96 -22.30 -11.66
N GLN A 5 -3.96 -22.55 -10.83
CA GLN A 5 -4.13 -22.97 -9.41
C GLN A 5 -3.59 -21.93 -8.42
N VAL A 6 -2.87 -20.92 -8.91
CA VAL A 6 -2.27 -19.89 -8.06
C VAL A 6 -3.21 -18.70 -7.91
N LYS A 7 -3.40 -18.24 -6.69
CA LYS A 7 -4.08 -16.99 -6.39
C LYS A 7 -3.15 -15.82 -6.73
N THR A 8 -3.71 -14.76 -7.30
CA THR A 8 -2.92 -13.59 -7.75
C THR A 8 -3.51 -12.30 -7.22
N CYS A 9 -2.63 -11.34 -6.92
CA CYS A 9 -2.96 -9.96 -6.66
C CYS A 9 -2.34 -9.08 -7.74
N GLY A 10 -3.07 -8.06 -8.18
CA GLY A 10 -2.60 -7.09 -9.17
C GLY A 10 -1.87 -5.92 -8.54
N HIS A 11 -1.16 -5.16 -9.38
CA HIS A 11 -0.53 -3.91 -8.98
C HIS A 11 -0.68 -2.88 -10.09
N ALA A 12 -0.91 -1.64 -9.72
CA ALA A 12 -1.05 -0.44 -10.54
C ALA A 12 -2.31 -0.35 -11.41
N PHE A 13 -3.00 -1.44 -11.71
CA PHE A 13 -4.29 -1.46 -12.42
C PHE A 13 -5.03 -2.78 -12.17
N ASP A 14 -6.33 -2.83 -12.51
CA ASP A 14 -7.14 -4.04 -12.39
C ASP A 14 -6.67 -5.13 -13.37
N GLN A 15 -6.07 -6.18 -12.82
CA GLN A 15 -5.53 -7.33 -13.56
C GLN A 15 -6.47 -8.55 -13.56
N ALA A 16 -7.71 -8.41 -13.13
CA ALA A 16 -8.68 -9.51 -13.12
C ALA A 16 -8.82 -10.22 -14.48
N PRO A 17 -8.80 -9.52 -15.65
CA PRO A 17 -8.88 -10.18 -16.95
C PRO A 17 -7.72 -11.14 -17.25
N LEU A 18 -6.55 -10.95 -16.61
CA LEU A 18 -5.37 -11.80 -16.83
C LEU A 18 -5.46 -13.13 -16.09
N ALA A 19 -6.23 -13.20 -15.00
CA ALA A 19 -6.39 -14.40 -14.18
C ALA A 19 -7.79 -14.51 -13.57
N PRO A 20 -8.87 -14.57 -14.36
CA PRO A 20 -10.24 -14.35 -13.90
C PRO A 20 -10.72 -15.33 -12.82
N LYS A 21 -10.13 -16.54 -12.74
CA LYS A 21 -10.47 -17.53 -11.71
C LYS A 21 -9.58 -17.48 -10.46
N GLY A 22 -8.39 -16.90 -10.60
CA GLY A 22 -7.38 -16.85 -9.55
C GLY A 22 -7.20 -15.48 -8.92
N TYR A 23 -7.72 -14.44 -9.55
CA TYR A 23 -7.56 -13.07 -9.09
C TYR A 23 -8.28 -12.83 -7.76
N ILE A 24 -7.58 -12.22 -6.82
CA ILE A 24 -8.12 -11.87 -5.49
C ILE A 24 -8.52 -10.40 -5.49
N THR A 25 -7.58 -9.50 -5.66
CA THR A 25 -7.71 -8.05 -5.73
C THR A 25 -6.36 -7.46 -6.17
N GLY A 26 -6.21 -6.15 -6.12
CA GLY A 26 -4.95 -5.47 -6.41
C GLY A 26 -4.87 -4.12 -5.72
N ALA A 27 -3.74 -3.46 -5.85
CA ALA A 27 -3.56 -2.07 -5.47
C ALA A 27 -3.49 -1.23 -6.75
N ASP A 28 -4.40 -0.26 -6.85
CA ASP A 28 -4.53 0.64 -7.99
C ASP A 28 -4.19 2.07 -7.57
N TYR A 29 -3.68 2.86 -8.51
CA TYR A 29 -3.55 4.30 -8.35
C TYR A 29 -4.80 5.01 -8.86
N ASN A 30 -5.32 5.92 -8.07
CA ASN A 30 -6.41 6.80 -8.49
C ASN A 30 -5.86 8.08 -9.10
N TRP A 31 -5.37 7.99 -10.32
CA TRP A 31 -4.80 9.12 -11.05
C TRP A 31 -5.80 10.26 -11.28
N THR A 32 -7.07 9.94 -11.42
CA THR A 32 -8.14 10.93 -11.65
C THR A 32 -8.16 11.97 -10.54
N GLU A 33 -8.25 11.52 -9.29
CA GLU A 33 -8.28 12.40 -8.11
C GLU A 33 -7.05 13.32 -8.03
N MET A 34 -5.87 12.77 -8.35
CA MET A 34 -4.63 13.53 -8.33
C MET A 34 -4.60 14.59 -9.44
N PHE A 35 -4.98 14.23 -10.66
CA PHE A 35 -4.98 15.17 -11.77
C PHE A 35 -6.06 16.24 -11.64
N GLU A 36 -7.23 15.92 -11.11
CA GLU A 36 -8.27 16.92 -10.83
C GLU A 36 -7.74 18.00 -9.88
N LYS A 37 -7.09 17.62 -8.78
CA LYS A 37 -6.46 18.57 -7.85
C LYS A 37 -5.36 19.41 -8.50
N PHE A 38 -4.59 18.85 -9.41
CA PHE A 38 -3.58 19.60 -10.16
C PHE A 38 -4.23 20.64 -11.07
N ILE A 39 -5.28 20.27 -11.78
CA ILE A 39 -6.02 21.15 -12.66
C ILE A 39 -6.67 22.29 -11.86
N GLU A 40 -7.34 21.99 -10.75
CA GLU A 40 -7.94 22.98 -9.87
C GLU A 40 -6.91 23.96 -9.32
N THR A 41 -5.74 23.47 -8.91
CA THR A 41 -4.64 24.32 -8.44
C THR A 41 -4.17 25.29 -9.52
N LEU A 42 -3.97 24.82 -10.75
CA LEU A 42 -3.55 25.66 -11.86
C LEU A 42 -4.63 26.64 -12.29
N GLN A 43 -5.89 26.23 -12.33
CA GLN A 43 -7.02 27.10 -12.69
C GLN A 43 -7.23 28.23 -11.67
N SER A 44 -6.94 27.98 -10.40
CA SER A 44 -6.98 29.00 -9.35
C SER A 44 -5.74 29.93 -9.32
N GLY A 45 -4.80 29.76 -10.25
CA GLY A 45 -3.55 30.52 -10.30
C GLY A 45 -2.50 30.07 -9.28
N GLY A 46 -2.69 28.91 -8.66
CA GLY A 46 -1.74 28.30 -7.73
C GLY A 46 -0.54 27.66 -8.43
N THR A 47 0.47 27.32 -7.64
CA THR A 47 1.67 26.59 -8.10
C THR A 47 1.59 25.13 -7.65
N LEU A 48 1.88 24.19 -8.55
CA LEU A 48 1.95 22.78 -8.20
C LEU A 48 3.13 22.51 -7.28
N PRO A 49 2.95 21.68 -6.25
CA PRO A 49 4.07 21.22 -5.42
C PRO A 49 5.00 20.29 -6.21
N ASN A 50 6.28 20.30 -5.87
CA ASN A 50 7.27 19.41 -6.51
C ASN A 50 7.06 17.93 -6.17
N PHE A 51 6.39 17.65 -5.06
CA PHE A 51 6.16 16.30 -4.56
C PHE A 51 4.81 16.22 -3.85
N VAL A 52 4.05 15.18 -4.17
CA VAL A 52 2.74 14.91 -3.56
C VAL A 52 2.68 13.46 -3.11
N THR A 53 2.26 13.25 -1.88
CA THR A 53 2.01 11.92 -1.32
C THR A 53 0.55 11.77 -0.93
N GLY A 54 0.06 10.56 -1.04
CA GLY A 54 -1.27 10.18 -0.60
C GLY A 54 -1.44 8.67 -0.64
N GLY A 55 -2.31 8.18 0.20
CA GLY A 55 -2.68 6.78 0.29
C GLY A 55 -4.20 6.63 0.21
N TYR A 56 -4.73 5.71 1.00
CA TYR A 56 -6.18 5.48 1.13
C TYR A 56 -6.92 6.66 1.77
N ASP A 57 -6.25 7.44 2.64
CA ASP A 57 -6.77 8.63 3.31
C ASP A 57 -7.17 9.73 2.31
N LYS A 58 -6.35 9.91 1.26
CA LYS A 58 -6.55 10.91 0.20
C LYS A 58 -7.15 10.34 -1.08
N ASP A 59 -7.54 9.09 -1.07
CA ASP A 59 -8.05 8.34 -2.22
C ASP A 59 -7.11 8.32 -3.44
N TYR A 60 -5.78 8.44 -3.21
CA TYR A 60 -4.77 8.32 -4.26
C TYR A 60 -4.41 6.85 -4.56
N VAL A 61 -4.66 5.97 -3.60
CA VAL A 61 -4.54 4.52 -3.74
C VAL A 61 -5.88 3.88 -3.39
N ARG A 62 -6.27 2.90 -4.17
CA ARG A 62 -7.49 2.12 -3.94
C ARG A 62 -7.24 0.64 -4.21
N SER A 63 -8.10 -0.22 -3.70
CA SER A 63 -8.08 -1.63 -4.09
C SER A 63 -8.91 -1.84 -5.35
N SER A 64 -8.40 -2.67 -6.27
CA SER A 64 -9.21 -3.18 -7.38
C SER A 64 -10.41 -3.95 -6.85
N PRO A 65 -11.48 -4.10 -7.63
CA PRO A 65 -12.61 -4.96 -7.27
C PRO A 65 -12.15 -6.37 -6.89
N PHE A 66 -12.80 -6.98 -5.91
CA PHE A 66 -12.49 -8.35 -5.51
C PHE A 66 -12.90 -9.33 -6.61
N GLY A 67 -11.98 -10.19 -7.01
CA GLY A 67 -12.19 -11.23 -8.01
C GLY A 67 -12.66 -12.56 -7.43
N ALA A 68 -12.93 -13.52 -8.33
CA ALA A 68 -13.41 -14.86 -7.97
C ALA A 68 -12.42 -15.69 -7.12
N GLY A 69 -11.17 -15.24 -7.02
CA GLY A 69 -10.17 -15.87 -6.17
C GLY A 69 -10.32 -15.56 -4.68
N ALA A 70 -11.05 -14.49 -4.32
CA ALA A 70 -11.25 -14.07 -2.94
C ALA A 70 -12.38 -14.84 -2.27
N THR A 71 -12.23 -15.18 -0.98
CA THR A 71 -13.33 -15.70 -0.16
C THR A 71 -14.08 -14.56 0.53
N PRO A 72 -15.36 -14.75 0.93
CA PRO A 72 -16.11 -13.76 1.67
C PRO A 72 -15.38 -13.27 2.94
N GLU A 73 -14.75 -14.17 3.66
CA GLU A 73 -13.99 -13.86 4.88
C GLU A 73 -12.79 -12.98 4.57
N ALA A 74 -12.04 -13.30 3.51
CA ALA A 74 -10.90 -12.50 3.05
C ALA A 74 -11.34 -11.10 2.59
N ILE A 75 -12.47 -11.00 1.89
CA ILE A 75 -13.06 -9.72 1.46
C ILE A 75 -13.40 -8.86 2.68
N ASN A 76 -14.05 -9.43 3.69
CA ASN A 76 -14.43 -8.70 4.90
C ASN A 76 -13.19 -8.23 5.69
N ALA A 77 -12.19 -9.11 5.86
CA ALA A 77 -10.94 -8.75 6.53
C ALA A 77 -10.21 -7.62 5.78
N ALA A 78 -10.13 -7.70 4.45
CA ALA A 78 -9.51 -6.65 3.63
C ALA A 78 -10.26 -5.31 3.73
N LYS A 79 -11.60 -5.31 3.70
CA LYS A 79 -12.39 -4.09 3.87
C LYS A 79 -12.16 -3.43 5.22
N THR A 80 -12.05 -4.22 6.29
CA THR A 80 -11.73 -3.72 7.64
C THR A 80 -10.33 -3.08 7.65
N ALA A 81 -9.33 -3.75 7.08
CA ALA A 81 -7.98 -3.22 7.00
C ALA A 81 -7.90 -1.93 6.15
N MET A 82 -8.61 -1.86 5.02
CA MET A 82 -8.69 -0.65 4.21
C MET A 82 -9.33 0.53 4.97
N GLN A 83 -10.35 0.26 5.79
CA GLN A 83 -10.95 1.31 6.62
C GLN A 83 -9.98 1.80 7.70
N ALA A 84 -9.22 0.92 8.34
CA ALA A 84 -8.17 1.29 9.28
C ALA A 84 -7.11 2.18 8.62
N MET A 85 -6.66 1.82 7.41
CA MET A 85 -5.72 2.64 6.63
C MET A 85 -6.28 4.02 6.26
N LYS A 86 -7.58 4.13 5.98
CA LYS A 86 -8.23 5.44 5.75
C LYS A 86 -8.25 6.32 6.99
N ASN A 87 -8.28 5.72 8.15
CA ASN A 87 -8.21 6.41 9.45
C ASN A 87 -6.77 6.71 9.88
N GLU A 88 -5.79 6.47 9.01
CA GLU A 88 -4.36 6.62 9.29
C GLU A 88 -3.86 5.77 10.47
N ASP A 89 -4.48 4.62 10.72
CA ASP A 89 -4.01 3.70 11.74
C ASP A 89 -2.59 3.23 11.41
N ALA A 90 -1.71 3.34 12.39
CA ALA A 90 -0.31 3.04 12.21
C ALA A 90 -0.10 1.54 11.97
N ILE A 91 0.64 1.22 10.90
CA ILE A 91 1.04 -0.15 10.57
C ILE A 91 2.39 -0.48 11.20
N PHE A 92 3.27 0.52 11.29
CA PHE A 92 4.64 0.34 11.78
C PHE A 92 4.74 0.79 13.23
N VAL A 93 4.64 -0.19 14.12
CA VAL A 93 4.72 0.01 15.58
C VAL A 93 5.92 -0.76 16.10
N GLY A 94 6.83 -0.05 16.79
CA GLY A 94 8.01 -0.67 17.40
C GLY A 94 7.68 -1.50 18.65
N PRO A 95 8.61 -2.36 19.07
CA PRO A 95 9.97 -2.46 18.54
C PRO A 95 10.05 -3.26 17.24
N ILE A 96 10.89 -2.81 16.30
CA ILE A 96 11.24 -3.56 15.11
C ILE A 96 12.74 -3.83 15.14
N MET A 97 13.12 -5.08 14.86
CA MET A 97 14.51 -5.51 14.77
C MET A 97 14.90 -5.69 13.30
N ASP A 98 16.13 -5.41 12.97
CA ASP A 98 16.69 -5.80 11.68
C ASP A 98 17.15 -7.28 11.69
N ASN A 99 17.54 -7.78 10.54
CA ASN A 99 17.96 -9.17 10.37
C ASN A 99 19.34 -9.47 11.01
N THR A 100 20.00 -8.48 11.58
CA THR A 100 21.23 -8.65 12.38
C THR A 100 20.96 -8.66 13.88
N GLY A 101 19.71 -8.44 14.30
CA GLY A 101 19.31 -8.35 15.70
C GLY A 101 19.44 -6.94 16.29
N LYS A 102 19.74 -5.92 15.47
CA LYS A 102 19.76 -4.53 15.91
C LYS A 102 18.36 -3.96 15.93
N ARG A 103 18.01 -3.23 16.99
CA ARG A 103 16.74 -2.52 17.07
C ARG A 103 16.79 -1.28 16.18
N VAL A 104 15.95 -1.26 15.13
CA VAL A 104 15.85 -0.17 14.14
C VAL A 104 14.66 0.74 14.41
N VAL A 105 13.59 0.22 15.05
CA VAL A 105 12.49 1.03 15.56
C VAL A 105 12.35 0.80 17.06
N PRO A 106 12.46 1.84 17.90
CA PRO A 106 12.34 1.72 19.36
C PRO A 106 10.94 1.24 19.80
N ALA A 107 10.88 0.62 20.98
CA ALA A 107 9.60 0.27 21.58
C ALA A 107 8.78 1.55 21.88
N GLY A 108 7.49 1.49 21.61
CA GLY A 108 6.56 2.62 21.79
C GLY A 108 6.63 3.68 20.67
N THR A 109 7.53 3.52 19.70
CA THR A 109 7.55 4.37 18.51
C THR A 109 6.49 3.89 17.51
N THR A 110 5.73 4.83 16.96
CA THR A 110 4.74 4.57 15.91
C THR A 110 5.02 5.48 14.74
N TYR A 111 5.16 4.92 13.54
CA TYR A 111 5.30 5.68 12.32
C TYR A 111 3.97 5.76 11.59
N GLY A 112 3.57 6.99 11.25
CA GLY A 112 2.45 7.23 10.36
C GLY A 112 2.79 6.85 8.90
N PRO A 113 1.79 6.83 8.02
CA PRO A 113 1.95 6.35 6.63
C PRO A 113 2.93 7.18 5.79
N TYR A 114 3.22 8.41 6.19
CA TYR A 114 4.07 9.35 5.47
C TYR A 114 5.37 9.70 6.21
N ALA A 115 5.75 8.92 7.23
CA ALA A 115 6.96 9.16 7.98
C ALA A 115 8.21 9.01 7.09
N ASP A 116 9.10 9.99 7.17
CA ASP A 116 10.33 10.02 6.36
C ASP A 116 11.21 8.79 6.62
N GLU A 117 11.22 8.28 7.84
CA GLU A 117 11.96 7.08 8.25
C GLU A 117 11.57 5.85 7.43
N LEU A 118 10.30 5.73 7.03
CA LEU A 118 9.82 4.62 6.20
C LEU A 118 10.33 4.72 4.76
N GLN A 119 10.50 5.94 4.26
CA GLN A 119 11.02 6.18 2.91
C GLN A 119 12.55 6.00 2.83
N GLN A 120 13.25 6.11 3.97
CA GLN A 120 14.68 5.98 4.07
C GLN A 120 15.12 4.61 4.62
N THR A 121 14.26 3.61 4.59
CA THR A 121 14.55 2.26 5.07
C THR A 121 15.73 1.66 4.31
N ASN A 122 16.80 1.36 5.05
CA ASN A 122 18.06 0.82 4.52
C ASN A 122 18.51 -0.44 5.27
N TYR A 123 17.57 -1.22 5.75
CA TYR A 123 17.79 -2.47 6.49
C TYR A 123 16.77 -3.53 6.06
N LEU A 124 17.10 -4.79 6.29
CA LEU A 124 16.16 -5.90 6.20
C LEU A 124 15.62 -6.18 7.60
N ILE A 125 14.33 -6.49 7.71
CA ILE A 125 13.71 -6.81 9.00
C ILE A 125 14.06 -8.23 9.45
N GLU A 126 13.92 -8.51 10.74
CA GLU A 126 14.10 -9.82 11.34
C GLU A 126 13.34 -10.91 10.57
N GLY A 127 13.97 -12.06 10.36
CA GLY A 127 13.44 -13.17 9.58
C GLY A 127 13.78 -13.12 8.08
N VAL A 128 14.25 -12.00 7.54
CA VAL A 128 14.70 -11.90 6.15
C VAL A 128 16.17 -12.31 6.07
N ILE A 129 16.50 -13.26 5.19
CA ILE A 129 17.88 -13.72 4.96
C ILE A 129 18.46 -12.92 3.79
N GLY A 130 19.62 -12.33 3.98
CA GLY A 130 20.34 -11.59 2.94
C GLY A 130 20.98 -10.30 3.44
N SER A 131 21.50 -9.52 2.48
CA SER A 131 22.08 -8.20 2.70
C SER A 131 21.56 -7.23 1.64
N ILE A 132 21.50 -5.94 1.98
CA ILE A 132 21.17 -4.86 1.03
C ILE A 132 22.42 -4.26 0.36
N THR A 133 23.61 -4.74 0.70
CA THR A 133 24.92 -4.34 0.13
C THR A 133 25.44 -5.39 -0.80
#